data_252e0612c6303107016d6f8363d28d55
#
_entry.id   252e0612c6303107016d6f8363d28d55
#
_cell.length_a   1.000
_cell.length_b   1.000
_cell.length_c   1.000
_cell.angle_alpha   90.00
_cell.angle_beta   90.00
_cell.angle_gamma   90.00
#
_symmetry.space_group_name_H-M   'P 1'
#
loop_
_entity.id
_entity.type
_entity.pdbx_description
1 polymer ?
#
loop_
_entity_poly.entity_id
_entity_poly.type
_entity_poly.pdbx_seq_one_letter_code
_entity_poly.pdbx_strand_id
1 'polypeptide(L)'
;MISALESAAAKRGYKILLCNSKDQPEKETEYLDMFISNRVTGVVMASRDVQIEKFHDLKIPIVNFEREENTEAITIQCDNEQGGALAASHLADCGCRHLLHFGGIVGRDMPADRRADGFLRVCRERGIEGEVLLSDRLSYGSMHYESYIEKGLLEHPETDGIFASSDLIAAQVLQRLYAMGKRVPEDIKVVGFDDTVIAGITTPSITTIHQPIEEMSELSIAYIDRRRKGEMVPNVTTMPVSLVVRGSA
;
A
#
# COMPACT_ATOMS: atom_id res chain seq x y z
N MET A 1 0.30 -3.85 10.04
CA MET A 1 1.73 -3.47 10.08
C MET A 1 2.25 -3.26 11.50
N ILE A 2 1.80 -2.27 12.30
CA ILE A 2 2.39 -1.97 13.63
C ILE A 2 2.39 -3.20 14.54
N SER A 3 1.26 -3.92 14.65
CA SER A 3 1.17 -5.16 15.44
C SER A 3 2.11 -6.26 14.93
N ALA A 4 2.27 -6.39 13.61
CA ALA A 4 3.17 -7.37 13.00
C ALA A 4 4.65 -7.04 13.32
N LEU A 5 5.04 -5.76 13.19
CA LEU A 5 6.37 -5.30 13.57
C LEU A 5 6.65 -5.49 15.07
N GLU A 6 5.68 -5.19 15.93
CA GLU A 6 5.81 -5.39 17.37
C GLU A 6 6.01 -6.88 17.71
N SER A 7 5.20 -7.76 17.12
CA SER A 7 5.33 -9.20 17.29
C SER A 7 6.70 -9.73 16.80
N ALA A 8 7.15 -9.26 15.64
CA ALA A 8 8.46 -9.64 15.09
C ALA A 8 9.63 -9.16 15.98
N ALA A 9 9.52 -7.94 16.52
CA ALA A 9 10.50 -7.36 17.43
C ALA A 9 10.54 -8.12 18.77
N ALA A 10 9.39 -8.40 19.36
CA ALA A 10 9.27 -9.10 20.63
C ALA A 10 9.90 -10.50 20.58
N LYS A 11 9.72 -11.25 19.48
CA LYS A 11 10.37 -12.56 19.26
C LYS A 11 11.90 -12.51 19.36
N ARG A 12 12.50 -11.35 19.14
CA ARG A 12 13.97 -11.10 19.17
C ARG A 12 14.42 -10.30 20.39
N GLY A 13 13.51 -10.08 21.36
CA GLY A 13 13.79 -9.34 22.59
C GLY A 13 13.85 -7.83 22.43
N TYR A 14 13.41 -7.30 21.30
CA TYR A 14 13.32 -5.86 21.07
C TYR A 14 11.98 -5.28 21.52
N LYS A 15 11.96 -3.96 21.72
CA LYS A 15 10.75 -3.17 21.93
C LYS A 15 10.62 -2.16 20.82
N ILE A 16 9.37 -1.83 20.45
CA ILE A 16 9.07 -0.82 19.45
C ILE A 16 8.86 0.53 20.14
N LEU A 17 9.50 1.56 19.60
CA LEU A 17 9.20 2.95 19.86
C LEU A 17 8.49 3.51 18.62
N LEU A 18 7.19 3.79 18.73
CA LEU A 18 6.40 4.29 17.62
C LEU A 18 6.47 5.82 17.58
N CYS A 19 6.92 6.35 16.43
CA CYS A 19 6.99 7.78 16.14
C CYS A 19 6.09 8.11 14.95
N ASN A 20 5.31 9.19 15.06
CA ASN A 20 4.44 9.66 13.98
C ASN A 20 4.72 11.15 13.72
N SER A 21 5.49 11.42 12.66
CA SER A 21 5.86 12.79 12.26
C SER A 21 4.68 13.56 11.66
N LYS A 22 3.68 12.87 11.12
CA LYS A 22 2.56 13.50 10.37
C LYS A 22 3.06 14.47 9.30
N ASP A 23 4.13 14.09 8.60
CA ASP A 23 4.79 14.90 7.56
C ASP A 23 5.29 16.28 8.06
N GLN A 24 5.71 16.36 9.34
CA GLN A 24 6.26 17.58 9.98
C GLN A 24 7.78 17.43 10.16
N PRO A 25 8.61 18.16 9.37
CA PRO A 25 10.08 18.04 9.41
C PRO A 25 10.70 18.35 10.77
N GLU A 26 10.08 19.24 11.56
CA GLU A 26 10.53 19.60 12.89
C GLU A 26 10.51 18.40 13.85
N LYS A 27 9.43 17.61 13.79
CA LYS A 27 9.30 16.38 14.59
C LYS A 27 10.32 15.32 14.22
N GLU A 28 10.73 15.27 12.96
CA GLU A 28 11.74 14.32 12.52
C GLU A 28 13.10 14.61 13.21
N THR A 29 13.45 15.89 13.36
CA THR A 29 14.65 16.29 14.09
C THR A 29 14.57 15.91 15.57
N GLU A 30 13.43 16.15 16.22
CA GLU A 30 13.19 15.73 17.61
C GLU A 30 13.31 14.22 17.78
N TYR A 31 12.80 13.43 16.80
CA TYR A 31 12.90 11.97 16.83
C TYR A 31 14.35 11.48 16.64
N LEU A 32 15.15 12.16 15.82
CA LEU A 32 16.57 11.83 15.69
C LEU A 32 17.30 11.95 17.02
N ASP A 33 17.13 13.07 17.72
CA ASP A 33 17.73 13.29 19.03
C ASP A 33 17.27 12.24 20.04
N MET A 34 15.97 11.90 19.98
CA MET A 34 15.39 10.86 20.83
C MET A 34 15.97 9.48 20.50
N PHE A 35 16.19 9.13 19.22
CA PHE A 35 16.79 7.85 18.84
C PHE A 35 18.22 7.73 19.35
N ILE A 36 19.02 8.79 19.27
CA ILE A 36 20.37 8.84 19.83
C ILE A 36 20.33 8.64 21.34
N SER A 37 19.49 9.43 22.04
CA SER A 37 19.38 9.41 23.51
C SER A 37 18.91 8.04 24.04
N ASN A 38 17.99 7.39 23.34
CA ASN A 38 17.47 6.07 23.71
C ASN A 38 18.31 4.90 23.15
N ARG A 39 19.40 5.17 22.44
CA ARG A 39 20.28 4.14 21.85
C ARG A 39 19.50 3.11 21.04
N VAL A 40 18.59 3.58 20.16
CA VAL A 40 17.79 2.66 19.34
C VAL A 40 18.68 1.77 18.49
N THR A 41 18.21 0.55 18.27
CA THR A 41 19.01 -0.51 17.61
C THR A 41 18.95 -0.41 16.08
N GLY A 42 17.86 0.14 15.55
CA GLY A 42 17.60 0.35 14.14
C GLY A 42 16.27 1.04 13.95
N VAL A 43 15.97 1.46 12.74
CA VAL A 43 14.72 2.17 12.38
C VAL A 43 14.02 1.43 11.26
N VAL A 44 12.71 1.22 11.41
CA VAL A 44 11.82 0.84 10.31
C VAL A 44 11.05 2.08 9.92
N MET A 45 11.19 2.49 8.68
CA MET A 45 10.66 3.74 8.16
C MET A 45 9.54 3.44 7.15
N ALA A 46 8.31 3.80 7.52
CA ALA A 46 7.13 3.68 6.67
C ALA A 46 6.52 5.05 6.32
N SER A 47 7.15 6.15 6.78
CA SER A 47 6.74 7.51 6.46
C SER A 47 7.16 7.89 5.05
N ARG A 48 6.38 8.74 4.39
CA ARG A 48 6.54 9.08 2.96
C ARG A 48 7.40 10.31 2.70
N ASP A 49 7.53 11.23 3.66
CA ASP A 49 8.17 12.55 3.48
C ASP A 49 9.44 12.74 4.33
N VAL A 50 9.96 11.68 4.94
CA VAL A 50 11.16 11.77 5.78
C VAL A 50 12.39 11.93 4.90
N GLN A 51 13.22 12.94 5.19
CA GLN A 51 14.54 13.10 4.58
C GLN A 51 15.49 12.08 5.22
N ILE A 52 15.68 10.92 4.56
CA ILE A 52 16.53 9.82 5.07
C ILE A 52 17.96 10.29 5.30
N GLU A 53 18.47 11.26 4.54
CA GLU A 53 19.82 11.78 4.67
C GLU A 53 20.14 12.23 6.10
N LYS A 54 19.16 12.76 6.82
CA LYS A 54 19.33 13.14 8.23
C LYS A 54 19.58 11.95 9.15
N PHE A 55 19.18 10.75 8.75
CA PHE A 55 19.33 9.52 9.53
C PHE A 55 20.65 8.78 9.26
N HIS A 56 21.41 9.15 8.21
CA HIS A 56 22.71 8.55 7.90
C HIS A 56 23.71 8.70 9.04
N ASP A 57 23.67 9.80 9.76
CA ASP A 57 24.58 10.07 10.87
C ASP A 57 24.36 9.16 12.08
N LEU A 58 23.21 8.48 12.17
CA LEU A 58 22.90 7.58 13.29
C LEU A 58 23.77 6.32 13.29
N LYS A 59 24.37 5.94 12.17
CA LYS A 59 25.19 4.72 12.00
C LYS A 59 24.50 3.43 12.48
N ILE A 60 23.15 3.41 12.39
CA ILE A 60 22.31 2.26 12.73
C ILE A 60 21.59 1.76 11.47
N PRO A 61 21.19 0.49 11.39
CA PRO A 61 20.41 -0.02 10.27
C PRO A 61 19.09 0.69 10.10
N ILE A 62 18.78 1.08 8.86
CA ILE A 62 17.49 1.65 8.46
C ILE A 62 16.86 0.73 7.45
N VAL A 63 15.60 0.38 7.66
CA VAL A 63 14.77 -0.40 6.75
C VAL A 63 13.61 0.46 6.27
N ASN A 64 13.56 0.72 4.97
CA ASN A 64 12.42 1.31 4.29
C ASN A 64 11.35 0.24 4.09
N PHE A 65 10.13 0.50 4.56
CA PHE A 65 8.99 -0.37 4.43
C PHE A 65 7.97 0.26 3.47
N GLU A 66 7.72 -0.40 2.32
CA GLU A 66 6.86 0.14 1.25
C GLU A 66 7.25 1.56 0.80
N ARG A 67 8.56 1.78 0.71
CA ARG A 67 9.13 3.06 0.30
C ARG A 67 10.31 2.83 -0.62
N GLU A 68 10.31 3.47 -1.79
CA GLU A 68 11.45 3.49 -2.69
C GLU A 68 12.23 4.78 -2.46
N GLU A 69 13.52 4.65 -2.12
CA GLU A 69 14.46 5.74 -2.13
C GLU A 69 15.81 5.23 -2.62
N ASN A 70 16.46 6.04 -3.42
CA ASN A 70 17.80 5.77 -3.94
C ASN A 70 18.85 6.03 -2.85
N THR A 71 18.81 5.26 -1.76
CA THR A 71 19.64 5.43 -0.58
C THR A 71 20.37 4.12 -0.22
N GLU A 72 21.32 4.20 0.71
CA GLU A 72 21.98 3.01 1.30
C GLU A 72 21.05 2.22 2.25
N ALA A 73 19.83 2.66 2.45
CA ALA A 73 18.88 1.97 3.31
C ALA A 73 18.38 0.67 2.66
N ILE A 74 18.08 -0.30 3.51
CA ILE A 74 17.48 -1.57 3.09
C ILE A 74 16.00 -1.30 2.74
N THR A 75 15.53 -1.75 1.58
CA THR A 75 14.13 -1.62 1.17
C THR A 75 13.44 -2.98 1.21
N ILE A 76 12.29 -3.05 1.87
CA ILE A 76 11.37 -4.19 1.84
C ILE A 76 10.02 -3.68 1.34
N GLN A 77 9.56 -4.25 0.23
CA GLN A 77 8.33 -3.86 -0.43
C GLN A 77 7.57 -5.09 -0.95
N CYS A 78 6.27 -4.96 -1.18
CA CYS A 78 5.53 -5.98 -1.92
C CYS A 78 5.68 -5.76 -3.43
N ASP A 79 5.32 -6.78 -4.23
CA ASP A 79 5.27 -6.66 -5.69
C ASP A 79 3.99 -5.93 -6.11
N ASN A 80 4.07 -4.60 -6.10
CA ASN A 80 2.95 -3.73 -6.41
C ASN A 80 2.49 -3.87 -7.87
N GLU A 81 3.42 -4.08 -8.82
CA GLU A 81 3.08 -4.32 -10.23
C GLU A 81 2.33 -5.64 -10.41
N GLN A 82 2.83 -6.73 -9.77
CA GLN A 82 2.13 -8.01 -9.74
C GLN A 82 0.71 -7.86 -9.18
N GLY A 83 0.56 -7.08 -8.11
CA GLY A 83 -0.75 -6.87 -7.48
C GLY A 83 -1.75 -6.17 -8.39
N GLY A 84 -1.34 -5.12 -9.10
CA GLY A 84 -2.18 -4.47 -10.11
C GLY A 84 -2.54 -5.41 -11.27
N ALA A 85 -1.57 -6.22 -11.71
CA ALA A 85 -1.81 -7.22 -12.75
C ALA A 85 -2.80 -8.31 -12.32
N LEU A 86 -2.70 -8.79 -11.09
CA LEU A 86 -3.63 -9.79 -10.53
C LEU A 86 -5.06 -9.23 -10.44
N ALA A 87 -5.21 -7.98 -9.97
CA ALA A 87 -6.51 -7.32 -9.87
C ALA A 87 -7.18 -7.17 -11.24
N ALA A 88 -6.45 -6.63 -12.22
CA ALA A 88 -6.96 -6.46 -13.58
C ALA A 88 -7.28 -7.81 -14.26
N SER A 89 -6.42 -8.83 -14.07
CA SER A 89 -6.64 -10.17 -14.62
C SER A 89 -7.92 -10.78 -14.06
N HIS A 90 -8.14 -10.69 -12.74
CA HIS A 90 -9.34 -11.22 -12.11
C HIS A 90 -10.60 -10.52 -12.61
N LEU A 91 -10.63 -9.19 -12.68
CA LEU A 91 -11.76 -8.44 -13.23
C LEU A 91 -12.05 -8.84 -14.68
N ALA A 92 -11.02 -8.99 -15.51
CA ALA A 92 -11.15 -9.45 -16.89
C ALA A 92 -11.70 -10.88 -16.99
N ASP A 93 -11.25 -11.78 -16.12
CA ASP A 93 -11.72 -13.18 -16.06
C ASP A 93 -13.18 -13.24 -15.56
N CYS A 94 -13.61 -12.30 -14.76
CA CYS A 94 -15.01 -12.08 -14.36
C CYS A 94 -15.87 -11.43 -15.45
N GLY A 95 -15.31 -11.16 -16.64
CA GLY A 95 -16.03 -10.64 -17.80
C GLY A 95 -16.07 -9.12 -17.95
N CYS A 96 -15.42 -8.37 -17.07
CA CYS A 96 -15.35 -6.90 -17.16
C CYS A 96 -14.57 -6.44 -18.41
N ARG A 97 -14.99 -5.32 -18.99
CA ARG A 97 -14.42 -4.74 -20.21
C ARG A 97 -14.04 -3.27 -20.08
N HIS A 98 -14.59 -2.55 -19.12
CA HIS A 98 -14.33 -1.14 -18.84
C HIS A 98 -13.86 -1.01 -17.40
N LEU A 99 -12.53 -1.03 -17.23
CA LEU A 99 -11.91 -1.06 -15.92
C LEU A 99 -11.46 0.32 -15.48
N LEU A 100 -11.77 0.67 -14.24
CA LEU A 100 -11.32 1.91 -13.62
C LEU A 100 -10.42 1.60 -12.42
N HIS A 101 -9.23 2.19 -12.37
CA HIS A 101 -8.35 2.10 -11.22
C HIS A 101 -8.36 3.40 -10.42
N PHE A 102 -8.91 3.34 -9.20
CA PHE A 102 -8.74 4.41 -8.22
C PHE A 102 -7.37 4.28 -7.56
N GLY A 103 -6.39 5.01 -8.11
CA GLY A 103 -4.99 4.96 -7.77
C GLY A 103 -4.60 5.81 -6.56
N GLY A 104 -3.30 6.09 -6.47
CA GLY A 104 -2.69 6.88 -5.40
C GLY A 104 -2.90 8.39 -5.55
N ILE A 105 -1.86 9.17 -5.30
CA ILE A 105 -1.91 10.63 -5.26
C ILE A 105 -1.12 11.26 -6.43
N VAL A 106 -1.66 12.33 -7.00
CA VAL A 106 -0.98 13.10 -8.05
C VAL A 106 0.36 13.68 -7.56
N GLY A 107 1.41 13.50 -8.38
CA GLY A 107 2.70 14.18 -8.22
C GLY A 107 3.62 13.60 -7.15
N ARG A 108 3.42 12.35 -6.78
CA ARG A 108 4.35 11.56 -5.97
C ARG A 108 4.69 10.27 -6.67
N ASP A 109 5.97 9.90 -6.63
CA ASP A 109 6.46 8.61 -7.11
C ASP A 109 6.56 7.67 -5.91
N MET A 110 5.69 6.66 -5.87
CA MET A 110 5.59 5.72 -4.75
C MET A 110 5.58 4.28 -5.25
N PRO A 111 6.09 3.31 -4.48
CA PRO A 111 5.99 1.91 -4.86
C PRO A 111 4.57 1.47 -5.19
N ALA A 112 3.58 2.02 -4.49
CA ALA A 112 2.16 1.76 -4.74
C ALA A 112 1.68 2.20 -6.12
N ASP A 113 2.34 3.18 -6.76
CA ASP A 113 1.94 3.67 -8.09
C ASP A 113 2.22 2.61 -9.18
N ARG A 114 3.16 1.69 -8.94
CA ARG A 114 3.40 0.54 -9.82
C ARG A 114 2.20 -0.41 -9.94
N ARG A 115 1.21 -0.31 -9.05
CA ARG A 115 -0.09 -1.00 -9.20
C ARG A 115 -0.78 -0.62 -10.51
N ALA A 116 -0.69 0.68 -10.88
CA ALA A 116 -1.22 1.18 -12.14
C ALA A 116 -0.49 0.58 -13.35
N ASP A 117 0.83 0.38 -13.29
CA ASP A 117 1.62 -0.19 -14.37
C ASP A 117 1.15 -1.63 -14.68
N GLY A 118 1.04 -2.47 -13.64
CA GLY A 118 0.54 -3.83 -13.77
C GLY A 118 -0.90 -3.90 -14.28
N PHE A 119 -1.77 -3.04 -13.76
CA PHE A 119 -3.16 -2.92 -14.19
C PHE A 119 -3.27 -2.55 -15.67
N LEU A 120 -2.62 -1.46 -16.11
CA LEU A 120 -2.66 -1.00 -17.49
C LEU A 120 -1.99 -1.99 -18.46
N ARG A 121 -0.95 -2.69 -18.02
CA ARG A 121 -0.31 -3.74 -18.83
C ARG A 121 -1.31 -4.84 -19.16
N VAL A 122 -2.03 -5.36 -18.17
CA VAL A 122 -3.03 -6.41 -18.39
C VAL A 122 -4.20 -5.92 -19.25
N CYS A 123 -4.68 -4.69 -19.03
CA CYS A 123 -5.73 -4.10 -19.88
C CYS A 123 -5.30 -4.10 -21.36
N ARG A 124 -4.07 -3.65 -21.66
CA ARG A 124 -3.54 -3.65 -23.02
C ARG A 124 -3.39 -5.07 -23.61
N GLU A 125 -2.84 -6.01 -22.84
CA GLU A 125 -2.62 -7.39 -23.28
C GLU A 125 -3.93 -8.11 -23.61
N ARG A 126 -5.01 -7.76 -22.90
CA ARG A 126 -6.33 -8.38 -23.08
C ARG A 126 -7.30 -7.60 -23.97
N GLY A 127 -6.88 -6.43 -24.47
CA GLY A 127 -7.74 -5.56 -25.30
C GLY A 127 -8.95 -5.02 -24.53
N ILE A 128 -8.75 -4.68 -23.25
CA ILE A 128 -9.76 -4.14 -22.33
C ILE A 128 -9.48 -2.66 -22.12
N GLU A 129 -10.53 -1.86 -22.06
CA GLU A 129 -10.40 -0.44 -21.72
C GLU A 129 -10.05 -0.32 -20.22
N GLY A 130 -9.00 0.43 -19.92
CA GLY A 130 -8.53 0.63 -18.55
C GLY A 130 -8.03 2.05 -18.34
N GLU A 131 -8.54 2.71 -17.31
CA GLU A 131 -8.13 4.07 -16.94
C GLU A 131 -7.71 4.15 -15.49
N VAL A 132 -6.74 5.05 -15.21
CA VAL A 132 -6.20 5.28 -13.87
C VAL A 132 -6.57 6.70 -13.45
N LEU A 133 -7.30 6.81 -12.38
CA LEU A 133 -7.59 8.08 -11.72
C LEU A 133 -6.65 8.25 -10.51
N LEU A 134 -6.18 9.47 -10.28
CA LEU A 134 -5.34 9.80 -9.14
C LEU A 134 -6.06 10.77 -8.21
N SER A 135 -5.96 10.54 -6.91
CA SER A 135 -6.56 11.41 -5.91
C SER A 135 -5.75 12.70 -5.73
N ASP A 136 -6.41 13.75 -5.27
CA ASP A 136 -5.75 14.96 -4.81
C ASP A 136 -5.12 14.79 -3.41
N ARG A 137 -4.29 15.77 -3.01
CA ARG A 137 -3.61 15.76 -1.69
C ARG A 137 -4.58 15.86 -0.51
N LEU A 138 -5.73 16.52 -0.69
CA LEU A 138 -6.69 16.72 0.39
C LEU A 138 -7.44 15.42 0.69
N SER A 139 -7.96 14.76 -0.34
CA SER A 139 -8.64 13.46 -0.24
C SER A 139 -7.69 12.41 0.36
N TYR A 140 -6.45 12.38 -0.12
CA TYR A 140 -5.43 11.47 0.37
C TYR A 140 -5.07 11.72 1.85
N GLY A 141 -4.83 12.97 2.24
CA GLY A 141 -4.45 13.34 3.61
C GLY A 141 -5.56 13.14 4.64
N SER A 142 -6.82 13.35 4.24
CA SER A 142 -7.98 13.14 5.09
C SER A 142 -8.47 11.70 5.12
N MET A 143 -8.04 10.85 4.18
CA MET A 143 -8.57 9.50 3.92
C MET A 143 -10.07 9.50 3.55
N HIS A 144 -10.60 10.62 3.08
CA HIS A 144 -11.97 10.76 2.59
C HIS A 144 -11.94 10.92 1.07
N TYR A 145 -12.39 9.89 0.36
CA TYR A 145 -12.29 9.78 -1.10
C TYR A 145 -13.66 9.95 -1.80
N GLU A 146 -14.70 10.32 -1.08
CA GLU A 146 -16.09 10.34 -1.59
C GLU A 146 -16.22 11.17 -2.87
N SER A 147 -15.79 12.45 -2.85
CA SER A 147 -15.88 13.33 -4.01
C SER A 147 -15.05 12.88 -5.19
N TYR A 148 -13.87 12.30 -4.91
CA TYR A 148 -12.96 11.73 -5.91
C TYR A 148 -13.60 10.52 -6.60
N ILE A 149 -14.18 9.60 -5.81
CA ILE A 149 -14.87 8.40 -6.31
C ILE A 149 -16.10 8.78 -7.11
N GLU A 150 -16.94 9.68 -6.56
CA GLU A 150 -18.14 10.14 -7.24
C GLU A 150 -17.85 10.75 -8.60
N LYS A 151 -16.86 11.63 -8.67
CA LYS A 151 -16.43 12.25 -9.91
C LYS A 151 -16.00 11.18 -10.92
N GLY A 152 -15.14 10.24 -10.52
CA GLY A 152 -14.68 9.16 -11.41
C GLY A 152 -15.82 8.32 -11.95
N LEU A 153 -16.79 7.92 -11.11
CA LEU A 153 -17.94 7.13 -11.55
C LEU A 153 -18.90 7.88 -12.46
N LEU A 154 -19.03 9.20 -12.31
CA LEU A 154 -19.86 10.02 -13.18
C LEU A 154 -19.23 10.30 -14.54
N GLU A 155 -17.89 10.43 -14.59
CA GLU A 155 -17.13 10.64 -15.81
C GLU A 155 -16.97 9.35 -16.64
N HIS A 156 -17.09 8.16 -16.01
CA HIS A 156 -16.94 6.84 -16.62
C HIS A 156 -18.16 5.95 -16.36
N PRO A 157 -19.35 6.30 -16.89
CA PRO A 157 -20.60 5.58 -16.62
C PRO A 157 -20.63 4.15 -17.19
N GLU A 158 -19.75 3.80 -18.12
CA GLU A 158 -19.57 2.48 -18.71
C GLU A 158 -18.80 1.49 -17.83
N THR A 159 -18.20 1.95 -16.72
CA THR A 159 -17.37 1.12 -15.83
C THR A 159 -18.15 -0.10 -15.31
N ASP A 160 -17.58 -1.28 -15.51
CA ASP A 160 -18.08 -2.59 -15.05
C ASP A 160 -17.14 -3.29 -14.06
N GLY A 161 -15.88 -2.80 -13.94
CA GLY A 161 -14.90 -3.30 -13.01
C GLY A 161 -14.05 -2.20 -12.39
N ILE A 162 -13.83 -2.26 -11.07
CA ILE A 162 -13.06 -1.26 -10.33
C ILE A 162 -11.93 -1.95 -9.57
N PHE A 163 -10.70 -1.44 -9.74
CA PHE A 163 -9.59 -1.73 -8.89
C PHE A 163 -9.28 -0.51 -8.00
N ALA A 164 -9.39 -0.66 -6.68
CA ALA A 164 -9.05 0.37 -5.71
C ALA A 164 -7.68 0.09 -5.11
N SER A 165 -6.83 1.11 -5.03
CA SER A 165 -5.44 0.97 -4.53
C SER A 165 -5.34 0.64 -3.03
N SER A 166 -6.45 0.58 -2.31
CA SER A 166 -6.53 0.07 -0.93
C SER A 166 -7.93 -0.42 -0.58
N ASP A 167 -8.05 -1.27 0.42
CA ASP A 167 -9.35 -1.71 0.94
C ASP A 167 -10.18 -0.56 1.50
N LEU A 168 -9.53 0.48 2.01
CA LEU A 168 -10.23 1.68 2.48
C LEU A 168 -10.93 2.41 1.33
N ILE A 169 -10.23 2.58 0.20
CA ILE A 169 -10.84 3.17 -1.01
C ILE A 169 -11.93 2.23 -1.54
N ALA A 170 -11.66 0.92 -1.60
CA ALA A 170 -12.65 -0.06 -2.04
C ALA A 170 -13.94 -0.02 -1.21
N ALA A 171 -13.83 0.10 0.12
CA ALA A 171 -14.99 0.22 1.00
C ALA A 171 -15.80 1.50 0.72
N GLN A 172 -15.13 2.63 0.45
CA GLN A 172 -15.80 3.88 0.08
C GLN A 172 -16.42 3.79 -1.33
N VAL A 173 -15.78 3.06 -2.25
CA VAL A 173 -16.39 2.73 -3.57
C VAL A 173 -17.68 1.94 -3.38
N LEU A 174 -17.68 0.87 -2.56
CA LEU A 174 -18.89 0.10 -2.27
C LEU A 174 -20.00 0.98 -1.71
N GLN A 175 -19.68 1.84 -0.74
CA GLN A 175 -20.64 2.78 -0.15
C GLN A 175 -21.24 3.72 -1.21
N ARG A 176 -20.40 4.24 -2.11
CA ARG A 176 -20.87 5.16 -3.16
C ARG A 176 -21.71 4.44 -4.21
N LEU A 177 -21.30 3.26 -4.66
CA LEU A 177 -22.08 2.44 -5.59
C LEU A 177 -23.45 2.09 -5.01
N TYR A 178 -23.52 1.71 -3.74
CA TYR A 178 -24.77 1.46 -3.05
C TYR A 178 -25.69 2.70 -3.04
N ALA A 179 -25.15 3.89 -2.73
CA ALA A 179 -25.89 5.15 -2.76
C ALA A 179 -26.40 5.51 -4.17
N MET A 180 -25.70 5.07 -5.23
CA MET A 180 -26.12 5.23 -6.63
C MET A 180 -27.08 4.12 -7.11
N GLY A 181 -27.48 3.19 -6.23
CA GLY A 181 -28.39 2.08 -6.57
C GLY A 181 -27.74 0.99 -7.41
N LYS A 182 -26.41 0.93 -7.46
CA LYS A 182 -25.64 -0.11 -8.17
C LYS A 182 -25.43 -1.32 -7.27
N ARG A 183 -25.54 -2.52 -7.82
CA ARG A 183 -25.28 -3.77 -7.12
C ARG A 183 -23.86 -4.24 -7.35
N VAL A 184 -23.23 -4.72 -6.30
CA VAL A 184 -21.90 -5.34 -6.34
C VAL A 184 -22.05 -6.78 -5.88
N PRO A 185 -21.64 -7.78 -6.66
CA PRO A 185 -20.83 -7.70 -7.89
C PRO A 185 -21.62 -7.67 -9.21
N GLU A 186 -22.97 -7.66 -9.20
CA GLU A 186 -23.80 -7.91 -10.38
C GLU A 186 -23.66 -6.81 -11.45
N ASP A 187 -23.69 -5.53 -11.06
CA ASP A 187 -23.63 -4.41 -11.99
C ASP A 187 -22.17 -3.92 -12.16
N ILE A 188 -21.40 -3.88 -11.07
CA ILE A 188 -19.99 -3.47 -11.05
C ILE A 188 -19.23 -4.36 -10.09
N LYS A 189 -18.04 -4.85 -10.49
CA LYS A 189 -17.16 -5.63 -9.64
C LYS A 189 -16.07 -4.76 -9.01
N VAL A 190 -15.68 -5.07 -7.78
CA VAL A 190 -14.70 -4.27 -7.04
C VAL A 190 -13.60 -5.18 -6.48
N VAL A 191 -12.34 -4.79 -6.73
CA VAL A 191 -11.15 -5.41 -6.15
C VAL A 191 -10.40 -4.35 -5.35
N GLY A 192 -10.02 -4.67 -4.11
CA GLY A 192 -9.21 -3.85 -3.22
C GLY A 192 -7.73 -4.24 -3.22
N PHE A 193 -7.01 -3.69 -2.26
CA PHE A 193 -5.61 -4.00 -1.99
C PHE A 193 -5.35 -3.87 -0.49
N ASP A 194 -4.44 -4.65 0.07
CA ASP A 194 -3.93 -4.73 1.44
C ASP A 194 -4.39 -5.98 2.21
N ASP A 195 -5.58 -6.49 1.96
CA ASP A 195 -6.25 -7.56 2.73
C ASP A 195 -6.38 -7.23 4.22
N THR A 196 -6.86 -6.02 4.48
CA THR A 196 -7.12 -5.56 5.85
C THR A 196 -8.42 -6.14 6.40
N VAL A 197 -8.65 -5.94 7.71
CA VAL A 197 -9.91 -6.33 8.35
C VAL A 197 -11.13 -5.69 7.66
N ILE A 198 -10.96 -4.51 7.04
CA ILE A 198 -12.02 -3.81 6.29
C ILE A 198 -12.56 -4.71 5.18
N ALA A 199 -11.68 -5.38 4.43
CA ALA A 199 -12.11 -6.24 3.32
C ALA A 199 -13.06 -7.36 3.75
N GLY A 200 -12.88 -7.88 4.98
CA GLY A 200 -13.71 -8.96 5.51
C GLY A 200 -15.05 -8.52 6.12
N ILE A 201 -15.18 -7.27 6.55
CA ILE A 201 -16.36 -6.79 7.29
C ILE A 201 -17.34 -5.97 6.47
N THR A 202 -16.99 -5.61 5.23
CA THR A 202 -17.92 -4.94 4.29
C THR A 202 -18.99 -5.88 3.75
N THR A 203 -20.03 -5.34 3.18
CA THR A 203 -21.10 -6.09 2.49
C THR A 203 -21.30 -5.50 1.09
N PRO A 204 -20.95 -6.27 0.01
CA PRO A 204 -20.27 -7.56 0.08
C PRO A 204 -18.85 -7.45 0.63
N SER A 205 -18.27 -8.57 1.09
CA SER A 205 -16.85 -8.63 1.47
C SER A 205 -15.96 -8.43 0.25
N ILE A 206 -14.88 -7.66 0.40
CA ILE A 206 -14.04 -7.20 -0.70
C ILE A 206 -13.05 -8.29 -1.13
N THR A 207 -13.10 -8.67 -2.42
CA THR A 207 -12.01 -9.34 -3.13
C THR A 207 -10.81 -8.40 -3.16
N THR A 208 -9.64 -8.84 -2.73
CA THR A 208 -8.49 -7.95 -2.51
C THR A 208 -7.16 -8.63 -2.79
N ILE A 209 -6.13 -7.82 -2.98
CA ILE A 209 -4.74 -8.30 -3.07
C ILE A 209 -4.13 -8.30 -1.66
N HIS A 210 -3.73 -9.49 -1.22
CA HIS A 210 -3.06 -9.68 0.07
C HIS A 210 -1.60 -9.25 0.01
N GLN A 211 -1.19 -8.37 0.92
CA GLN A 211 0.21 -8.04 1.20
C GLN A 211 0.73 -8.93 2.33
N PRO A 212 1.90 -9.56 2.21
CA PRO A 212 2.49 -10.40 3.27
C PRO A 212 3.12 -9.54 4.39
N ILE A 213 2.30 -8.74 5.07
CA ILE A 213 2.76 -7.74 6.07
C ILE A 213 3.50 -8.39 7.24
N GLU A 214 3.07 -9.59 7.66
CA GLU A 214 3.69 -10.34 8.75
C GLU A 214 5.12 -10.74 8.36
N GLU A 215 5.29 -11.33 7.18
CA GLU A 215 6.59 -11.77 6.66
C GLU A 215 7.52 -10.58 6.38
N MET A 216 6.98 -9.51 5.80
CA MET A 216 7.72 -8.27 5.58
C MET A 216 8.20 -7.67 6.90
N SER A 217 7.37 -7.70 7.94
CA SER A 217 7.70 -7.21 9.28
C SER A 217 8.79 -8.07 9.93
N GLU A 218 8.68 -9.39 9.84
CA GLU A 218 9.69 -10.31 10.35
C GLU A 218 11.04 -10.12 9.66
N LEU A 219 11.01 -9.92 8.34
CA LEU A 219 12.21 -9.70 7.53
C LEU A 219 12.86 -8.36 7.88
N SER A 220 12.07 -7.32 8.11
CA SER A 220 12.56 -5.99 8.51
C SER A 220 13.37 -6.06 9.80
N ILE A 221 12.82 -6.70 10.83
CA ILE A 221 13.51 -6.85 12.11
C ILE A 221 14.72 -7.80 11.99
N ALA A 222 14.62 -8.86 11.18
CA ALA A 222 15.74 -9.76 10.92
C ALA A 222 16.90 -9.06 10.23
N TYR A 223 16.62 -8.19 9.26
CA TYR A 223 17.68 -7.44 8.53
C TYR A 223 18.35 -6.40 9.42
N ILE A 224 17.61 -5.72 10.30
CA ILE A 224 18.19 -4.86 11.33
C ILE A 224 19.16 -5.67 12.21
N ASP A 225 18.77 -6.82 12.72
CA ASP A 225 19.58 -7.65 13.60
C ASP A 225 20.84 -8.16 12.90
N ARG A 226 20.72 -8.61 11.66
CA ARG A 226 21.86 -9.08 10.84
C ARG A 226 22.85 -7.95 10.53
N ARG A 227 22.36 -6.78 10.11
CA ARG A 227 23.21 -5.60 9.82
C ARG A 227 23.98 -5.14 11.07
N ARG A 228 23.38 -5.20 12.24
CA ARG A 228 24.06 -4.91 13.52
C ARG A 228 25.23 -5.86 13.78
N LYS A 229 25.11 -7.10 13.34
CA LYS A 229 26.18 -8.12 13.46
C LYS A 229 27.24 -8.00 12.38
N GLY A 230 27.12 -7.01 11.48
CA GLY A 230 28.03 -6.81 10.35
C GLY A 230 27.76 -7.76 9.18
N GLU A 231 26.63 -8.45 9.18
CA GLU A 231 26.25 -9.33 8.08
C GLU A 231 25.71 -8.53 6.90
N MET A 232 25.93 -9.04 5.70
CA MET A 232 25.33 -8.50 4.49
C MET A 232 23.87 -8.95 4.38
N VAL A 233 23.00 -8.04 3.93
CA VAL A 233 21.61 -8.30 3.56
C VAL A 233 21.32 -7.66 2.21
N PRO A 234 20.34 -8.14 1.44
CA PRO A 234 19.93 -7.50 0.19
C PRO A 234 19.52 -6.04 0.41
N ASN A 235 19.89 -5.17 -0.54
CA ASN A 235 19.48 -3.75 -0.47
C ASN A 235 17.97 -3.60 -0.74
N VAL A 236 17.44 -4.40 -1.67
CA VAL A 236 16.00 -4.41 -2.00
C VAL A 236 15.48 -5.83 -1.93
N THR A 237 14.35 -6.02 -1.27
CA THR A 237 13.62 -7.28 -1.23
C THR A 237 12.17 -7.02 -1.60
N THR A 238 11.71 -7.62 -2.69
CA THR A 238 10.33 -7.55 -3.15
C THR A 238 9.62 -8.86 -2.81
N MET A 239 8.52 -8.76 -2.07
CA MET A 239 7.73 -9.91 -1.62
C MET A 239 6.53 -10.12 -2.56
N PRO A 240 6.23 -11.36 -2.98
CA PRO A 240 5.08 -11.64 -3.82
C PRO A 240 3.77 -11.34 -3.09
N VAL A 241 2.76 -10.96 -3.86
CA VAL A 241 1.40 -10.74 -3.37
C VAL A 241 0.46 -11.82 -3.92
N SER A 242 -0.73 -11.96 -3.36
CA SER A 242 -1.72 -12.92 -3.80
C SER A 242 -3.13 -12.35 -3.83
N LEU A 243 -3.98 -12.88 -4.72
CA LEU A 243 -5.39 -12.52 -4.77
C LEU A 243 -6.19 -13.33 -3.74
N VAL A 244 -7.04 -12.64 -2.99
CA VAL A 244 -8.01 -13.24 -2.06
C VAL A 244 -9.41 -12.94 -2.58
N VAL A 245 -10.05 -13.94 -3.19
CA VAL A 245 -11.39 -13.82 -3.76
C VAL A 245 -12.44 -13.85 -2.65
N ARG A 246 -13.39 -12.89 -2.72
CA ARG A 246 -14.54 -12.76 -1.83
C ARG A 246 -15.80 -12.42 -2.62
N GLY A 247 -16.73 -11.66 -2.00
CA GLY A 247 -18.05 -11.41 -2.57
C GLY A 247 -18.17 -10.22 -3.52
N SER A 248 -17.16 -9.38 -3.68
CA SER A 248 -17.26 -8.14 -4.48
C SER A 248 -16.79 -8.29 -5.94
N ALA A 249 -16.14 -9.40 -6.28
CA ALA A 249 -15.69 -9.70 -7.64
C ALA A 249 -15.47 -11.21 -7.84
#